data_c21dfbe6d437d507f48e2287a9829d99
#
_entry.id   c21dfbe6d437d507f48e2287a9829d99
#
_cell.length_a   1.000
_cell.length_b   1.000
_cell.length_c   1.000
_cell.angle_alpha   90.00
_cell.angle_beta   90.00
_cell.angle_gamma   90.00
#
_symmetry.space_group_name_H-M   'P 1'
#
loop_
_entity.id
_entity.type
_entity.pdbx_description
1 polymer ?
#
loop_
_entity_poly.entity_id
_entity_poly.type
_entity_poly.pdbx_seq_one_letter_code
_entity_poly.pdbx_strand_id
1 'polypeptide(L)'
;MGENNLEKKLTINDIAQMSGVAKSTVSRYLNGGSVKDATAQKIKKIIEENNYEPNLFARLNAKESRIIGLTVPGFNSVTTPRLVEVIVAYLKKNDYTPLIMHTENDIEEEIRCIERLKNMNVDGIMILATGSTKEYEEAVKKLKIPILFLGQRFPGENSVINDDYNAGYAVGNYIGQRKFKEIYMLWVPEDDPAVGGERRHGVIDGLMSCEKKPKEVIETTFFYENAIENVQKFVDHMKTPAAVVCATDRIAFGVYKVM
;
A
#
# COMPACT_ATOMS: atom_id res chain seq x y z
N MET A 1 -15.61 17.26 -40.52
CA MET A 1 -14.95 15.96 -40.62
C MET A 1 -13.48 16.21 -40.34
N GLY A 2 -13.06 16.01 -39.09
CA GLY A 2 -11.66 16.13 -38.70
C GLY A 2 -11.05 14.73 -38.75
N GLU A 3 -10.13 14.51 -39.66
CA GLU A 3 -9.33 13.30 -39.70
C GLU A 3 -8.51 13.23 -38.41
N ASN A 4 -8.80 12.20 -37.65
CA ASN A 4 -8.05 11.84 -36.47
C ASN A 4 -6.69 11.27 -36.91
N ASN A 5 -5.73 12.14 -37.18
CA ASN A 5 -4.35 11.76 -37.44
C ASN A 5 -3.70 11.28 -36.13
N LEU A 6 -4.07 10.07 -35.71
CA LEU A 6 -3.33 9.35 -34.68
C LEU A 6 -1.95 9.07 -35.27
N GLU A 7 -0.95 9.86 -34.88
CA GLU A 7 0.45 9.61 -35.22
C GLU A 7 0.74 8.13 -34.96
N LYS A 8 1.12 7.40 -35.98
CA LYS A 8 1.39 5.97 -35.93
C LYS A 8 2.55 5.74 -34.97
N LYS A 9 2.23 5.27 -33.76
CA LYS A 9 3.22 5.01 -32.73
C LYS A 9 4.24 3.99 -33.26
N LEU A 10 5.53 4.36 -33.26
CA LEU A 10 6.59 3.48 -33.72
C LEU A 10 6.58 2.17 -32.93
N THR A 11 6.86 1.08 -33.63
CA THR A 11 6.95 -0.27 -33.07
C THR A 11 8.40 -0.74 -33.01
N ILE A 12 8.67 -1.80 -32.26
CA ILE A 12 9.99 -2.44 -32.24
C ILE A 12 10.44 -2.90 -33.63
N ASN A 13 9.49 -3.20 -34.54
CA ASN A 13 9.78 -3.56 -35.94
C ASN A 13 10.30 -2.35 -36.70
N ASP A 14 9.72 -1.18 -36.50
CA ASP A 14 10.16 0.06 -37.14
C ASP A 14 11.58 0.42 -36.69
N ILE A 15 11.87 0.31 -35.36
CA ILE A 15 13.21 0.51 -34.83
C ILE A 15 14.21 -0.50 -35.41
N ALA A 16 13.83 -1.77 -35.57
CA ALA A 16 14.66 -2.80 -36.18
C ALA A 16 14.98 -2.46 -37.67
N GLN A 17 14.00 -2.03 -38.41
CA GLN A 17 14.15 -1.60 -39.82
C GLN A 17 15.07 -0.37 -39.92
N MET A 18 14.83 0.67 -39.12
CA MET A 18 15.64 1.90 -39.11
C MET A 18 17.08 1.66 -38.69
N SER A 19 17.32 0.74 -37.75
CA SER A 19 18.66 0.38 -37.28
C SER A 19 19.34 -0.68 -38.17
N GLY A 20 18.64 -1.29 -39.11
CA GLY A 20 19.17 -2.32 -40.01
C GLY A 20 19.61 -3.58 -39.28
N VAL A 21 18.92 -3.95 -38.20
CA VAL A 21 19.18 -5.15 -37.41
C VAL A 21 17.91 -5.98 -37.23
N ALA A 22 18.05 -7.24 -36.82
CA ALA A 22 16.91 -8.09 -36.53
C ALA A 22 16.11 -7.57 -35.33
N LYS A 23 14.78 -7.75 -35.36
CA LYS A 23 13.88 -7.45 -34.22
C LYS A 23 14.38 -8.06 -32.90
N SER A 24 14.89 -9.29 -32.93
CA SER A 24 15.46 -9.96 -31.75
C SER A 24 16.68 -9.24 -31.18
N THR A 25 17.46 -8.54 -32.00
CA THR A 25 18.61 -7.73 -31.55
C THR A 25 18.15 -6.46 -30.85
N VAL A 26 17.14 -5.79 -31.38
CA VAL A 26 16.51 -4.61 -30.73
C VAL A 26 15.86 -5.04 -29.41
N SER A 27 15.10 -6.15 -29.42
CA SER A 27 14.48 -6.69 -28.19
C SER A 27 15.53 -7.01 -27.13
N ARG A 28 16.66 -7.62 -27.52
CA ARG A 28 17.76 -7.93 -26.61
C ARG A 28 18.38 -6.66 -26.03
N TYR A 29 18.61 -5.64 -26.84
CA TYR A 29 19.11 -4.34 -26.40
C TYR A 29 18.17 -3.69 -25.38
N LEU A 30 16.86 -3.61 -25.70
CA LEU A 30 15.85 -3.01 -24.82
C LEU A 30 15.68 -3.74 -23.48
N ASN A 31 15.99 -5.04 -23.45
CA ASN A 31 15.90 -5.89 -22.27
C ASN A 31 17.24 -6.04 -21.54
N GLY A 32 18.21 -5.16 -21.76
CA GLY A 32 19.51 -5.16 -21.08
C GLY A 32 20.43 -6.35 -21.45
N GLY A 33 20.10 -7.09 -22.50
CA GLY A 33 20.94 -8.20 -22.98
C GLY A 33 22.16 -7.71 -23.76
N SER A 34 23.18 -8.55 -23.87
CA SER A 34 24.43 -8.23 -24.57
C SER A 34 24.21 -8.06 -26.07
N VAL A 35 24.59 -6.90 -26.58
CA VAL A 35 24.62 -6.51 -28.00
C VAL A 35 25.98 -5.86 -28.26
N LYS A 36 26.53 -6.03 -29.49
CA LYS A 36 27.80 -5.38 -29.87
C LYS A 36 27.70 -3.86 -29.71
N ASP A 37 28.73 -3.21 -29.17
CA ASP A 37 28.72 -1.79 -28.83
C ASP A 37 28.28 -0.88 -30.01
N ALA A 38 28.82 -1.10 -31.20
CA ALA A 38 28.45 -0.35 -32.40
C ALA A 38 26.97 -0.50 -32.75
N THR A 39 26.38 -1.69 -32.53
CA THR A 39 24.95 -1.93 -32.76
C THR A 39 24.12 -1.29 -31.65
N ALA A 40 24.55 -1.36 -30.40
CA ALA A 40 23.89 -0.74 -29.26
C ALA A 40 23.79 0.78 -29.43
N GLN A 41 24.91 1.44 -29.81
CA GLN A 41 24.93 2.87 -30.09
C GLN A 41 23.99 3.28 -31.23
N LYS A 42 23.93 2.47 -32.29
CA LYS A 42 23.04 2.72 -33.42
C LYS A 42 21.56 2.64 -33.03
N ILE A 43 21.19 1.60 -32.26
CA ILE A 43 19.83 1.43 -31.74
C ILE A 43 19.49 2.58 -30.79
N LYS A 44 20.39 2.92 -29.85
CA LYS A 44 20.22 4.02 -28.93
C LYS A 44 19.91 5.32 -29.63
N LYS A 45 20.73 5.69 -30.62
CA LYS A 45 20.54 6.92 -31.40
C LYS A 45 19.15 6.99 -32.06
N ILE A 46 18.70 5.90 -32.69
CA ILE A 46 17.39 5.84 -33.35
C ILE A 46 16.25 5.97 -32.35
N ILE A 47 16.37 5.35 -31.17
CA ILE A 47 15.40 5.45 -30.07
C ILE A 47 15.28 6.90 -29.60
N GLU A 48 16.42 7.59 -29.36
CA GLU A 48 16.47 8.96 -28.89
C GLU A 48 15.93 9.94 -29.94
N GLU A 49 16.35 9.81 -31.22
CA GLU A 49 15.90 10.68 -32.31
C GLU A 49 14.40 10.58 -32.60
N ASN A 50 13.78 9.44 -32.30
CA ASN A 50 12.37 9.20 -32.58
C ASN A 50 11.49 9.17 -31.33
N ASN A 51 12.02 9.51 -30.16
CA ASN A 51 11.34 9.43 -28.86
C ASN A 51 10.59 8.09 -28.71
N TYR A 52 11.25 6.98 -29.12
CA TYR A 52 10.62 5.67 -29.04
C TYR A 52 10.61 5.17 -27.61
N GLU A 53 9.42 4.94 -27.09
CA GLU A 53 9.22 4.25 -25.80
C GLU A 53 8.73 2.82 -26.05
N PRO A 54 9.40 1.82 -25.48
CA PRO A 54 8.94 0.43 -25.56
C PRO A 54 7.51 0.31 -25.01
N ASN A 55 6.67 -0.42 -25.71
CA ASN A 55 5.32 -0.70 -25.26
C ASN A 55 5.39 -1.42 -23.88
N LEU A 56 4.62 -0.94 -22.91
CA LEU A 56 4.55 -1.53 -21.57
C LEU A 56 4.23 -3.03 -21.61
N PHE A 57 3.32 -3.45 -22.50
CA PHE A 57 2.99 -4.86 -22.70
C PHE A 57 4.16 -5.69 -23.27
N ALA A 58 5.08 -5.09 -24.02
CA ALA A 58 6.29 -5.78 -24.47
C ALA A 58 7.28 -6.00 -23.30
N ARG A 59 7.31 -5.11 -22.31
CA ARG A 59 8.10 -5.27 -21.10
C ARG A 59 7.62 -6.42 -20.23
N LEU A 60 6.31 -6.67 -20.15
CA LEU A 60 5.73 -7.78 -19.38
C LEU A 60 6.20 -9.18 -19.86
N ASN A 61 6.70 -9.28 -21.11
CA ASN A 61 7.29 -10.49 -21.66
C ASN A 61 8.83 -10.53 -21.56
N ALA A 62 9.44 -9.51 -20.96
CA ALA A 62 10.88 -9.46 -20.74
C ALA A 62 11.28 -10.27 -19.49
N LYS A 63 12.56 -10.58 -19.35
CA LYS A 63 13.12 -11.22 -18.15
C LYS A 63 12.96 -10.33 -16.91
N GLU A 64 13.04 -9.01 -17.09
CA GLU A 64 12.76 -7.97 -16.09
C GLU A 64 11.75 -7.00 -16.71
N SER A 65 10.58 -6.88 -16.10
CA SER A 65 9.51 -6.02 -16.61
C SER A 65 9.74 -4.55 -16.28
N ARG A 66 10.55 -4.26 -15.26
CA ARG A 66 10.69 -2.94 -14.64
C ARG A 66 9.36 -2.39 -14.14
N ILE A 67 8.49 -3.28 -13.67
CA ILE A 67 7.20 -2.95 -13.10
C ILE A 67 7.15 -3.49 -11.68
N ILE A 68 6.74 -2.65 -10.74
CA ILE A 68 6.43 -3.05 -9.37
C ILE A 68 4.92 -2.89 -9.16
N GLY A 69 4.27 -3.98 -8.76
CA GLY A 69 2.88 -3.94 -8.32
C GLY A 69 2.76 -3.29 -6.94
N LEU A 70 1.68 -2.54 -6.73
CA LEU A 70 1.34 -1.97 -5.43
C LEU A 70 -0.15 -2.20 -5.18
N THR A 71 -0.49 -3.00 -4.17
CA THR A 71 -1.88 -3.12 -3.72
C THR A 71 -2.17 -2.06 -2.67
N VAL A 72 -3.33 -1.43 -2.77
CA VAL A 72 -3.74 -0.32 -1.91
C VAL A 72 -5.17 -0.51 -1.45
N PRO A 73 -5.45 -0.58 -0.12
CA PRO A 73 -6.80 -0.83 0.40
C PRO A 73 -7.77 0.31 0.12
N GLY A 74 -7.28 1.55 0.04
CA GLY A 74 -8.11 2.71 -0.26
C GLY A 74 -7.33 4.00 -0.14
N PHE A 75 -7.90 5.07 -0.69
CA PHE A 75 -7.31 6.42 -0.68
C PHE A 75 -8.03 7.38 0.28
N ASN A 76 -8.95 6.86 1.08
CA ASN A 76 -9.79 7.65 1.99
C ASN A 76 -9.08 8.10 3.28
N SER A 77 -7.79 7.81 3.44
CA SER A 77 -6.95 8.26 4.57
C SER A 77 -5.97 9.35 4.13
N VAL A 78 -5.40 10.08 5.08
CA VAL A 78 -4.32 11.04 4.81
C VAL A 78 -2.99 10.32 4.57
N THR A 79 -2.81 9.16 5.21
CA THR A 79 -1.55 8.40 5.22
C THR A 79 -1.31 7.67 3.91
N THR A 80 -2.31 6.95 3.40
CA THR A 80 -2.16 6.11 2.19
C THR A 80 -1.75 6.91 0.96
N PRO A 81 -2.40 8.04 0.60
CA PRO A 81 -1.96 8.84 -0.56
C PRO A 81 -0.52 9.33 -0.44
N ARG A 82 -0.10 9.79 0.74
CA ARG A 82 1.28 10.25 0.99
C ARG A 82 2.29 9.12 0.83
N LEU A 83 1.97 7.93 1.36
CA LEU A 83 2.84 6.77 1.23
C LEU A 83 2.97 6.35 -0.24
N VAL A 84 1.86 6.28 -0.97
CA VAL A 84 1.83 5.95 -2.40
C VAL A 84 2.66 6.97 -3.20
N GLU A 85 2.52 8.27 -2.92
CA GLU A 85 3.29 9.32 -3.58
C GLU A 85 4.80 9.11 -3.43
N VAL A 86 5.27 8.84 -2.21
CA VAL A 86 6.68 8.60 -1.92
C VAL A 86 7.19 7.33 -2.62
N ILE A 87 6.42 6.24 -2.58
CA ILE A 87 6.76 4.98 -3.26
C ILE A 87 6.86 5.21 -4.77
N VAL A 88 5.87 5.86 -5.37
CA VAL A 88 5.84 6.16 -6.81
C VAL A 88 7.05 7.01 -7.22
N ALA A 89 7.37 8.05 -6.44
CA ALA A 89 8.53 8.90 -6.71
C ALA A 89 9.85 8.10 -6.65
N TYR A 90 10.00 7.23 -5.63
CA TYR A 90 11.18 6.39 -5.48
C TYR A 90 11.32 5.37 -6.61
N LEU A 91 10.24 4.69 -6.99
CA LEU A 91 10.23 3.72 -8.09
C LEU A 91 10.61 4.38 -9.41
N LYS A 92 10.01 5.53 -9.73
CA LYS A 92 10.33 6.30 -10.94
C LYS A 92 11.79 6.73 -11.00
N LYS A 93 12.36 7.18 -9.87
CA LYS A 93 13.78 7.55 -9.77
C LYS A 93 14.72 6.37 -10.08
N ASN A 94 14.26 5.15 -9.88
CA ASN A 94 15.01 3.91 -10.13
C ASN A 94 14.57 3.19 -11.42
N ASP A 95 13.92 3.90 -12.36
CA ASP A 95 13.46 3.38 -13.64
C ASP A 95 12.43 2.23 -13.54
N TYR A 96 11.68 2.18 -12.43
CA TYR A 96 10.54 1.29 -12.29
C TYR A 96 9.21 2.00 -12.55
N THR A 97 8.29 1.30 -13.19
CA THR A 97 6.91 1.73 -13.38
C THR A 97 6.02 1.17 -12.27
N PRO A 98 5.39 1.98 -11.44
CA PRO A 98 4.43 1.51 -10.45
C PRO A 98 3.11 1.10 -11.15
N LEU A 99 2.58 -0.07 -10.78
CA LEU A 99 1.25 -0.53 -11.18
C LEU A 99 0.39 -0.67 -9.94
N ILE A 100 -0.52 0.30 -9.74
CA ILE A 100 -1.34 0.38 -8.53
C ILE A 100 -2.65 -0.36 -8.76
N MET A 101 -3.01 -1.25 -7.82
CA MET A 101 -4.29 -1.94 -7.77
C MET A 101 -5.02 -1.61 -6.47
N HIS A 102 -6.27 -1.17 -6.59
CA HIS A 102 -7.14 -0.85 -5.48
C HIS A 102 -7.87 -2.11 -5.02
N THR A 103 -7.81 -2.42 -3.72
CA THR A 103 -8.36 -3.66 -3.14
C THR A 103 -9.65 -3.43 -2.33
N GLU A 104 -10.15 -2.20 -2.29
CA GLU A 104 -11.41 -1.82 -1.64
C GLU A 104 -11.51 -2.21 -0.15
N ASN A 105 -10.38 -2.41 0.50
CA ASN A 105 -10.30 -2.93 1.87
C ASN A 105 -10.91 -4.34 2.01
N ASP A 106 -10.83 -5.13 0.94
CA ASP A 106 -11.35 -6.48 0.82
C ASP A 106 -10.20 -7.47 0.60
N ILE A 107 -10.07 -8.46 1.49
CA ILE A 107 -8.99 -9.47 1.45
C ILE A 107 -9.09 -10.35 0.21
N GLU A 108 -10.30 -10.70 -0.23
CA GLU A 108 -10.47 -11.52 -1.42
C GLU A 108 -10.08 -10.75 -2.70
N GLU A 109 -10.43 -9.45 -2.78
CA GLU A 109 -9.99 -8.61 -3.90
C GLU A 109 -8.47 -8.40 -3.84
N GLU A 110 -7.88 -8.31 -2.66
CA GLU A 110 -6.42 -8.22 -2.51
C GLU A 110 -5.72 -9.48 -3.07
N ILE A 111 -6.23 -10.67 -2.76
CA ILE A 111 -5.74 -11.94 -3.34
C ILE A 111 -5.86 -11.90 -4.87
N ARG A 112 -7.02 -11.51 -5.40
CA ARG A 112 -7.23 -11.38 -6.85
C ARG A 112 -6.28 -10.39 -7.50
N CYS A 113 -6.03 -9.26 -6.86
CA CYS A 113 -5.06 -8.26 -7.33
C CYS A 113 -3.63 -8.82 -7.36
N ILE A 114 -3.22 -9.52 -6.33
CA ILE A 114 -1.89 -10.17 -6.24
C ILE A 114 -1.72 -11.21 -7.36
N GLU A 115 -2.74 -12.05 -7.60
CA GLU A 115 -2.70 -13.02 -8.69
C GLU A 115 -2.64 -12.36 -10.08
N ARG A 116 -3.37 -11.27 -10.29
CA ARG A 116 -3.29 -10.49 -11.54
C ARG A 116 -1.88 -9.91 -11.74
N LEU A 117 -1.30 -9.32 -10.70
CA LEU A 117 0.07 -8.77 -10.74
C LEU A 117 1.10 -9.87 -11.07
N LYS A 118 0.99 -11.04 -10.44
CA LYS A 118 1.80 -12.21 -10.76
C LYS A 118 1.69 -12.60 -12.23
N ASN A 119 0.46 -12.68 -12.75
CA ASN A 119 0.20 -13.05 -14.14
C ASN A 119 0.69 -11.99 -15.14
N MET A 120 0.83 -10.74 -14.70
CA MET A 120 1.45 -9.65 -15.47
C MET A 120 2.98 -9.66 -15.40
N ASN A 121 3.60 -10.65 -14.75
CA ASN A 121 5.05 -10.79 -14.66
C ASN A 121 5.74 -9.53 -14.12
N VAL A 122 5.19 -8.93 -13.06
CA VAL A 122 5.84 -7.81 -12.37
C VAL A 122 7.10 -8.31 -11.63
N ASP A 123 8.10 -7.44 -11.45
CA ASP A 123 9.38 -7.80 -10.83
C ASP A 123 9.29 -7.93 -9.30
N GLY A 124 8.24 -7.38 -8.70
CA GLY A 124 7.94 -7.47 -7.27
C GLY A 124 6.60 -6.84 -6.93
N ILE A 125 6.11 -7.13 -5.74
CA ILE A 125 4.84 -6.58 -5.24
C ILE A 125 5.07 -5.91 -3.88
N MET A 126 4.60 -4.67 -3.73
CA MET A 126 4.44 -4.01 -2.45
C MET A 126 2.97 -4.10 -2.04
N ILE A 127 2.70 -4.52 -0.82
CA ILE A 127 1.37 -4.79 -0.32
C ILE A 127 1.07 -3.89 0.88
N LEU A 128 0.12 -2.94 0.73
CA LEU A 128 -0.53 -2.33 1.88
C LEU A 128 -1.65 -3.28 2.30
N ALA A 129 -1.34 -4.17 3.23
CA ALA A 129 -2.23 -5.26 3.59
C ALA A 129 -3.51 -4.76 4.27
N THR A 130 -4.63 -5.36 3.89
CA THR A 130 -5.95 -5.11 4.47
C THR A 130 -6.15 -5.91 5.77
N GLY A 131 -5.54 -7.10 5.84
CA GLY A 131 -5.63 -8.01 6.97
C GLY A 131 -4.89 -9.31 6.64
N SER A 132 -5.11 -10.36 7.44
CA SER A 132 -4.51 -11.68 7.20
C SER A 132 -5.50 -12.79 7.54
N THR A 133 -5.74 -13.68 6.59
CA THR A 133 -6.43 -14.95 6.78
C THR A 133 -5.52 -16.11 6.42
N LYS A 134 -5.86 -17.34 6.79
CA LYS A 134 -5.08 -18.52 6.41
C LYS A 134 -4.99 -18.67 4.90
N GLU A 135 -6.10 -18.44 4.21
CA GLU A 135 -6.20 -18.48 2.75
C GLU A 135 -5.29 -17.44 2.10
N TYR A 136 -5.26 -16.22 2.67
CA TYR A 136 -4.37 -15.15 2.23
C TYR A 136 -2.90 -15.52 2.41
N GLU A 137 -2.53 -16.04 3.59
CA GLU A 137 -1.16 -16.51 3.84
C GLU A 137 -0.72 -17.61 2.87
N GLU A 138 -1.61 -18.57 2.58
CA GLU A 138 -1.33 -19.64 1.62
C GLU A 138 -1.19 -19.10 0.19
N ALA A 139 -1.98 -18.12 -0.20
CA ALA A 139 -1.87 -17.48 -1.52
C ALA A 139 -0.53 -16.75 -1.66
N VAL A 140 -0.13 -15.98 -0.65
CA VAL A 140 1.15 -15.26 -0.63
C VAL A 140 2.34 -16.23 -0.66
N LYS A 141 2.35 -17.28 0.15
CA LYS A 141 3.43 -18.28 0.20
C LYS A 141 3.64 -19.04 -1.13
N LYS A 142 2.64 -19.08 -1.99
CA LYS A 142 2.74 -19.70 -3.34
C LYS A 142 3.38 -18.76 -4.38
N LEU A 143 3.60 -17.50 -4.05
CA LEU A 143 4.22 -16.54 -4.95
C LEU A 143 5.73 -16.75 -4.98
N LYS A 144 6.29 -16.69 -6.18
CA LYS A 144 7.75 -16.83 -6.40
C LYS A 144 8.42 -15.52 -6.81
N ILE A 145 7.76 -14.40 -6.50
CA ILE A 145 8.24 -13.05 -6.78
C ILE A 145 8.53 -12.33 -5.47
N PRO A 146 9.46 -11.37 -5.43
CA PRO A 146 9.73 -10.59 -4.24
C PRO A 146 8.50 -9.85 -3.74
N ILE A 147 8.25 -9.94 -2.44
CA ILE A 147 7.12 -9.25 -1.78
C ILE A 147 7.65 -8.39 -0.64
N LEU A 148 7.05 -7.22 -0.49
CA LEU A 148 7.26 -6.31 0.63
C LEU A 148 5.93 -5.90 1.22
N PHE A 149 5.69 -6.27 2.47
CA PHE A 149 4.53 -5.81 3.23
C PHE A 149 4.76 -4.44 3.84
N LEU A 150 3.72 -3.60 3.83
CA LEU A 150 3.75 -2.24 4.35
C LEU A 150 2.63 -2.07 5.39
N GLY A 151 2.99 -1.57 6.57
CA GLY A 151 2.06 -1.30 7.67
C GLY A 151 1.77 -2.49 8.58
N GLN A 152 1.90 -3.72 8.10
CA GLN A 152 1.66 -4.94 8.87
C GLN A 152 2.83 -5.92 8.71
N ARG A 153 3.09 -6.71 9.77
CA ARG A 153 4.06 -7.80 9.73
C ARG A 153 3.43 -9.03 9.09
N PHE A 154 4.15 -9.62 8.14
CA PHE A 154 3.75 -10.88 7.54
C PHE A 154 4.81 -11.96 7.81
N PRO A 155 4.44 -13.13 8.37
CA PRO A 155 5.39 -14.19 8.69
C PRO A 155 6.12 -14.74 7.47
N GLY A 156 7.45 -14.69 7.50
CA GLY A 156 8.31 -15.22 6.43
C GLY A 156 8.59 -14.25 5.27
N GLU A 157 7.96 -13.07 5.25
CA GLU A 157 8.16 -12.05 4.22
C GLU A 157 8.78 -10.78 4.80
N ASN A 158 9.39 -9.97 3.94
CA ASN A 158 9.90 -8.67 4.35
C ASN A 158 8.73 -7.73 4.65
N SER A 159 8.84 -7.00 5.77
CA SER A 159 7.80 -6.07 6.20
C SER A 159 8.42 -4.76 6.71
N VAL A 160 7.81 -3.65 6.33
CA VAL A 160 8.07 -2.33 6.92
C VAL A 160 6.85 -1.95 7.75
N ILE A 161 7.04 -1.84 9.06
CA ILE A 161 5.96 -1.62 10.03
C ILE A 161 6.21 -0.35 10.84
N ASN A 162 5.15 0.20 11.40
CA ASN A 162 5.25 1.18 12.48
C ASN A 162 5.47 0.42 13.80
N ASP A 163 5.98 1.13 14.78
CA ASP A 163 6.05 0.65 16.18
C ASP A 163 4.70 0.91 16.86
N ASP A 164 3.69 0.17 16.46
CA ASP A 164 2.30 0.37 16.86
C ASP A 164 2.10 0.12 18.35
N TYR A 165 2.78 -0.89 18.91
CA TYR A 165 2.70 -1.17 20.34
C TYR A 165 3.24 0.00 21.19
N ASN A 166 4.46 0.47 20.92
CA ASN A 166 5.05 1.56 21.70
C ASN A 166 4.33 2.89 21.47
N ALA A 167 3.81 3.15 20.26
CA ALA A 167 2.96 4.30 20.00
C ALA A 167 1.68 4.24 20.84
N GLY A 168 1.02 3.08 20.89
CA GLY A 168 -0.14 2.84 21.76
C GLY A 168 0.20 3.01 23.23
N TYR A 169 1.31 2.41 23.70
CA TYR A 169 1.76 2.51 25.08
C TYR A 169 1.98 3.96 25.51
N ALA A 170 2.63 4.75 24.67
CA ALA A 170 2.86 6.17 24.95
C ALA A 170 1.53 6.93 25.14
N VAL A 171 0.53 6.67 24.29
CA VAL A 171 -0.81 7.27 24.41
C VAL A 171 -1.50 6.80 25.69
N GLY A 172 -1.50 5.51 25.97
CA GLY A 172 -2.11 4.95 27.19
C GLY A 172 -1.50 5.51 28.44
N ASN A 173 -0.17 5.56 28.53
CA ASN A 173 0.56 6.14 29.65
C ASN A 173 0.27 7.64 29.81
N TYR A 174 0.26 8.40 28.69
CA TYR A 174 -0.09 9.82 28.69
C TYR A 174 -1.48 10.09 29.26
N ILE A 175 -2.49 9.33 28.84
CA ILE A 175 -3.87 9.44 29.33
C ILE A 175 -3.96 8.95 30.79
N GLY A 176 -3.26 7.86 31.12
CA GLY A 176 -3.22 7.28 32.45
C GLY A 176 -2.74 8.24 33.56
N GLN A 177 -1.76 9.09 33.22
CA GLN A 177 -1.23 10.10 34.16
C GLN A 177 -2.20 11.28 34.40
N ARG A 178 -3.32 11.36 33.69
CA ARG A 178 -4.27 12.47 33.82
C ARG A 178 -5.47 12.14 34.72
N LYS A 179 -6.12 13.16 35.22
CA LYS A 179 -7.23 13.03 36.20
C LYS A 179 -8.58 12.81 35.50
N PHE A 180 -8.64 11.92 34.50
CA PHE A 180 -9.91 11.50 33.93
C PHE A 180 -10.62 10.50 34.86
N LYS A 181 -11.94 10.66 35.01
CA LYS A 181 -12.77 9.73 35.80
C LYS A 181 -13.11 8.49 35.02
N GLU A 182 -13.32 8.64 33.70
CA GLU A 182 -13.67 7.56 32.79
C GLU A 182 -12.81 7.63 31.55
N ILE A 183 -12.42 6.47 31.02
CA ILE A 183 -11.64 6.35 29.81
C ILE A 183 -12.38 5.38 28.89
N TYR A 184 -12.73 5.84 27.72
CA TYR A 184 -13.35 5.05 26.66
C TYR A 184 -12.34 4.84 25.54
N MET A 185 -12.42 3.70 24.87
CA MET A 185 -11.65 3.43 23.66
C MET A 185 -12.61 3.18 22.52
N LEU A 186 -12.41 3.89 21.39
CA LEU A 186 -13.12 3.63 20.15
C LEU A 186 -12.11 3.01 19.16
N TRP A 187 -12.31 1.73 18.87
CA TRP A 187 -11.24 0.91 18.30
C TRP A 187 -11.72 0.02 17.16
N VAL A 188 -10.80 -0.34 16.27
CA VAL A 188 -11.05 -1.28 15.17
C VAL A 188 -10.88 -2.72 15.66
N PRO A 189 -11.49 -3.72 14.95
CA PRO A 189 -11.36 -5.13 15.31
C PRO A 189 -9.91 -5.63 15.35
N GLU A 190 -9.67 -6.70 16.09
CA GLU A 190 -8.34 -7.31 16.25
C GLU A 190 -7.86 -8.11 15.03
N ASP A 191 -8.70 -8.29 14.02
CA ASP A 191 -8.32 -8.84 12.73
C ASP A 191 -7.39 -7.92 11.92
N ASP A 192 -7.30 -6.63 12.30
CA ASP A 192 -6.17 -5.77 11.95
C ASP A 192 -5.04 -5.95 12.98
N PRO A 193 -3.95 -6.68 12.65
CA PRO A 193 -2.90 -7.00 13.63
C PRO A 193 -2.15 -5.77 14.13
N ALA A 194 -2.00 -4.72 13.34
CA ALA A 194 -1.23 -3.54 13.68
C ALA A 194 -2.04 -2.58 14.58
N VAL A 195 -3.15 -2.07 14.09
CA VAL A 195 -3.96 -1.06 14.79
C VAL A 195 -4.92 -1.71 15.76
N GLY A 196 -5.64 -2.74 15.33
CA GLY A 196 -6.59 -3.50 16.15
C GLY A 196 -5.90 -4.31 17.24
N GLY A 197 -4.75 -4.90 16.94
CA GLY A 197 -3.94 -5.71 17.84
C GLY A 197 -2.88 -4.89 18.59
N GLU A 198 -1.69 -4.74 18.01
CA GLU A 198 -0.49 -4.19 18.67
C GLU A 198 -0.73 -2.81 19.32
N ARG A 199 -1.32 -1.87 18.57
CA ARG A 199 -1.57 -0.52 19.09
C ARG A 199 -2.58 -0.53 20.23
N ARG A 200 -3.63 -1.36 20.13
CA ARG A 200 -4.63 -1.53 21.18
C ARG A 200 -4.01 -2.07 22.45
N HIS A 201 -3.22 -3.14 22.35
CA HIS A 201 -2.51 -3.72 23.50
C HIS A 201 -1.59 -2.69 24.15
N GLY A 202 -0.84 -1.94 23.33
CA GLY A 202 0.00 -0.86 23.83
C GLY A 202 -0.79 0.17 24.64
N VAL A 203 -1.94 0.65 24.16
CA VAL A 203 -2.78 1.60 24.91
C VAL A 203 -3.24 1.02 26.24
N ILE A 204 -3.71 -0.22 26.24
CA ILE A 204 -4.18 -0.89 27.46
C ILE A 204 -3.04 -1.01 28.48
N ASP A 205 -1.88 -1.49 28.06
CA ASP A 205 -0.70 -1.65 28.92
C ASP A 205 -0.18 -0.30 29.45
N GLY A 206 -0.21 0.73 28.60
CA GLY A 206 0.13 2.09 29.00
C GLY A 206 -0.84 2.66 30.04
N LEU A 207 -2.14 2.38 29.95
CA LEU A 207 -3.11 2.72 31.00
C LEU A 207 -2.85 1.92 32.28
N MET A 208 -2.61 0.61 32.16
CA MET A 208 -2.36 -0.27 33.29
C MET A 208 -1.09 0.11 34.07
N SER A 209 -0.07 0.63 33.38
CA SER A 209 1.14 1.15 34.06
C SER A 209 0.86 2.33 34.99
N CYS A 210 -0.31 2.96 34.85
CA CYS A 210 -0.82 4.03 35.73
C CYS A 210 -1.99 3.55 36.62
N GLU A 211 -2.16 2.24 36.80
CA GLU A 211 -3.24 1.61 37.57
C GLU A 211 -4.64 1.99 37.06
N LYS A 212 -4.76 2.25 35.72
CA LYS A 212 -6.01 2.57 35.07
C LYS A 212 -6.36 1.54 34.02
N LYS A 213 -7.63 1.50 33.65
CA LYS A 213 -8.14 0.65 32.56
C LYS A 213 -9.23 1.40 31.81
N PRO A 214 -9.48 1.05 30.57
CA PRO A 214 -10.64 1.58 29.87
C PRO A 214 -11.92 1.11 30.57
N LYS A 215 -12.90 1.99 30.69
CA LYS A 215 -14.25 1.66 31.15
C LYS A 215 -14.97 0.79 30.13
N GLU A 216 -14.78 1.13 28.89
CA GLU A 216 -15.39 0.42 27.76
C GLU A 216 -14.51 0.56 26.51
N VAL A 217 -14.47 -0.50 25.71
CA VAL A 217 -13.88 -0.51 24.37
C VAL A 217 -14.99 -0.75 23.38
N ILE A 218 -15.28 0.26 22.57
CA ILE A 218 -16.35 0.24 21.58
C ILE A 218 -15.73 -0.05 20.22
N GLU A 219 -16.23 -1.08 19.57
CA GLU A 219 -15.75 -1.45 18.23
C GLU A 219 -16.35 -0.54 17.15
N THR A 220 -15.50 -0.13 16.22
CA THR A 220 -15.84 0.67 15.06
C THR A 220 -15.00 0.20 13.86
N THR A 221 -15.13 0.88 12.73
CA THR A 221 -14.30 0.67 11.56
C THR A 221 -13.36 1.87 11.34
N PHE A 222 -12.48 1.79 10.35
CA PHE A 222 -11.63 2.92 9.94
C PHE A 222 -12.41 4.09 9.31
N PHE A 223 -13.72 3.94 9.10
CA PHE A 223 -14.54 4.97 8.46
C PHE A 223 -15.05 5.99 9.46
N TYR A 224 -14.97 7.26 9.07
CA TYR A 224 -15.39 8.41 9.86
C TYR A 224 -16.87 8.35 10.26
N GLU A 225 -17.71 7.91 9.34
CA GLU A 225 -19.15 7.81 9.50
C GLU A 225 -19.52 6.82 10.63
N ASN A 226 -18.87 5.66 10.64
CA ASN A 226 -19.08 4.66 11.69
C ASN A 226 -18.62 5.15 13.08
N ALA A 227 -17.57 5.97 13.13
CA ALA A 227 -17.15 6.58 14.38
C ALA A 227 -18.22 7.52 14.96
N ILE A 228 -18.90 8.32 14.11
CA ILE A 228 -20.00 9.18 14.53
C ILE A 228 -21.14 8.35 15.14
N GLU A 229 -21.59 7.32 14.43
CA GLU A 229 -22.67 6.45 14.89
C GLU A 229 -22.34 5.73 16.22
N ASN A 230 -21.10 5.24 16.34
CA ASN A 230 -20.70 4.50 17.52
C ASN A 230 -20.46 5.37 18.74
N VAL A 231 -19.99 6.61 18.57
CA VAL A 231 -19.81 7.52 19.71
C VAL A 231 -21.14 7.93 20.34
N GLN A 232 -22.21 8.05 19.56
CA GLN A 232 -23.54 8.36 20.05
C GLN A 232 -24.07 7.33 21.06
N LYS A 233 -23.60 6.07 21.00
CA LYS A 233 -24.02 5.01 21.89
C LYS A 233 -23.60 5.22 23.35
N PHE A 234 -22.56 6.00 23.62
CA PHE A 234 -22.04 6.18 24.98
C PHE A 234 -21.89 7.64 25.43
N VAL A 235 -21.96 8.62 24.53
CA VAL A 235 -21.71 10.03 24.86
C VAL A 235 -22.69 10.55 25.93
N ASP A 236 -23.94 10.13 25.89
CA ASP A 236 -25.00 10.61 26.78
C ASP A 236 -24.85 10.17 28.23
N HIS A 237 -24.11 9.07 28.49
CA HIS A 237 -23.86 8.57 29.85
C HIS A 237 -22.41 8.68 30.29
N MET A 238 -21.60 9.37 29.53
CA MET A 238 -20.21 9.62 29.86
C MET A 238 -20.07 10.62 31.01
N LYS A 239 -19.35 10.23 32.05
CA LYS A 239 -19.13 11.11 33.23
C LYS A 239 -17.85 11.92 33.06
N THR A 240 -17.99 13.20 32.95
CA THR A 240 -16.87 14.14 32.84
C THR A 240 -16.12 14.37 34.16
N PRO A 241 -14.83 14.64 34.16
CA PRO A 241 -13.94 14.66 32.99
C PRO A 241 -13.63 13.24 32.49
N ALA A 242 -13.85 13.02 31.18
CA ALA A 242 -13.58 11.74 30.53
C ALA A 242 -12.57 11.91 29.39
N ALA A 243 -11.95 10.80 28.99
CA ALA A 243 -11.13 10.70 27.79
C ALA A 243 -11.73 9.67 26.84
N VAL A 244 -11.69 9.98 25.54
CA VAL A 244 -11.98 9.03 24.47
C VAL A 244 -10.68 8.82 23.68
N VAL A 245 -10.13 7.62 23.76
CA VAL A 245 -8.92 7.23 23.03
C VAL A 245 -9.36 6.54 21.74
N CYS A 246 -8.92 7.07 20.60
CA CYS A 246 -9.31 6.58 19.29
C CYS A 246 -8.16 5.87 18.59
N ALA A 247 -8.46 4.80 17.87
CA ALA A 247 -7.46 4.01 17.15
C ALA A 247 -6.69 4.82 16.10
N THR A 248 -7.36 5.81 15.49
CA THR A 248 -6.78 6.71 14.48
C THR A 248 -7.33 8.13 14.65
N ASP A 249 -6.63 9.11 14.06
CA ASP A 249 -7.06 10.50 13.95
C ASP A 249 -8.41 10.64 13.22
N ARG A 250 -8.64 9.85 12.19
CA ARG A 250 -9.89 9.86 11.44
C ARG A 250 -11.09 9.46 12.30
N ILE A 251 -10.94 8.44 13.14
CA ILE A 251 -11.93 8.04 14.13
C ILE A 251 -12.12 9.19 15.15
N ALA A 252 -11.02 9.81 15.60
CA ALA A 252 -11.07 10.91 16.54
C ALA A 252 -11.83 12.13 15.99
N PHE A 253 -11.69 12.44 14.69
CA PHE A 253 -12.50 13.48 14.06
C PHE A 253 -14.00 13.16 14.05
N GLY A 254 -14.38 11.89 13.89
CA GLY A 254 -15.75 11.45 14.02
C GLY A 254 -16.31 11.67 15.43
N VAL A 255 -15.53 11.31 16.45
CA VAL A 255 -15.84 11.56 17.85
C VAL A 255 -16.00 13.06 18.12
N TYR A 256 -15.03 13.85 17.69
CA TYR A 256 -15.01 15.30 17.91
C TYR A 256 -16.22 16.04 17.30
N LYS A 257 -16.79 15.51 16.23
CA LYS A 257 -17.97 16.08 15.60
C LYS A 257 -19.25 15.90 16.44
N VAL A 258 -19.31 14.85 17.27
CA VAL A 258 -20.48 14.53 18.09
C VAL A 258 -20.39 15.19 19.48
N MET A 259 -19.19 15.37 20.01
CA MET A 259 -18.92 16.00 21.31
C MET A 259 -18.89 17.53 21.24
#